data_4ba125c5624348c2b8eaa0fb5a24a247
#
_entry.id   4ba125c5624348c2b8eaa0fb5a24a247
#
_cell.length_a   1.000
_cell.length_b   1.000
_cell.length_c   1.000
_cell.angle_alpha   90.00
_cell.angle_beta   90.00
_cell.angle_gamma   90.00
#
_symmetry.space_group_name_H-M   'P 1'
#
loop_
_entity.id
_entity.type
_entity.pdbx_description
1 polymer ?
#
loop_
_entity_poly.entity_id
_entity_poly.type
_entity_poly.pdbx_seq_one_letter_code
_entity_poly.pdbx_strand_id
1 'polypeptide(L)'
;EILRCLVGSEMCIRDRPTTGLDPQTRQVIWNVIEKLRIEEQMTVFLTTHYMEEAANAAYVVILDKGSIVAEGTPYELKNRYVQDTISVYGVTEAQIKSLHYNYKKVHDGYQIKVDNTSEATKLIVEHQELFQDYEVVKGGMDDVFLAVTGKTLGGGRE
;
A
#
# COMPACT_ATOMS: atom_id res chain seq x y z
N GLU A 1 6.16 17.89 -24.07
CA GLU A 1 5.77 16.56 -24.71
C GLU A 1 5.18 15.59 -23.68
N ILE A 2 4.30 16.06 -22.82
CA ILE A 2 3.94 15.26 -21.62
C ILE A 2 2.75 14.33 -21.84
N LEU A 3 1.92 14.55 -22.85
CA LEU A 3 0.74 13.71 -23.10
C LEU A 3 0.44 13.58 -24.59
N ARG A 4 1.14 12.72 -25.29
CA ARG A 4 0.63 12.16 -26.54
C ARG A 4 -0.22 10.93 -26.23
N CYS A 5 -1.44 11.16 -25.75
CA CYS A 5 -2.52 10.21 -25.97
C CYS A 5 -2.85 10.28 -27.46
N LEU A 6 -3.06 9.13 -28.09
CA LEU A 6 -3.62 9.08 -29.43
C LEU A 6 -5.02 9.72 -29.34
N VAL A 7 -5.18 10.91 -29.94
CA VAL A 7 -6.47 11.59 -30.02
C VAL A 7 -7.44 10.66 -30.75
N GLY A 8 -8.52 10.23 -30.09
CA GLY A 8 -9.53 9.34 -30.66
C GLY A 8 -9.50 7.88 -30.18
N SER A 9 -8.60 7.49 -29.27
CA SER A 9 -8.65 6.17 -28.65
C SER A 9 -9.27 6.25 -27.24
N GLU A 10 -10.19 5.34 -26.94
CA GLU A 10 -10.79 5.21 -25.60
C GLU A 10 -9.78 4.71 -24.54
N MET A 11 -8.52 4.52 -24.91
CA MET A 11 -7.47 3.98 -24.06
C MET A 11 -6.15 4.72 -24.22
N CYS A 12 -5.56 5.12 -23.11
CA CYS A 12 -4.22 5.68 -23.02
C CYS A 12 -3.27 4.72 -22.32
N ILE A 13 -2.16 4.35 -22.97
CA ILE A 13 -1.11 3.49 -22.42
C ILE A 13 0.11 4.35 -22.14
N ARG A 14 0.64 4.30 -20.93
CA ARG A 14 1.85 5.00 -20.52
C ARG A 14 2.82 4.06 -19.82
N ASP A 15 4.05 4.09 -20.29
CA ASP A 15 5.17 3.41 -19.61
C ASP A 15 5.90 4.44 -18.72
N ARG A 16 5.82 4.25 -17.42
CA ARG A 16 6.52 5.01 -16.38
C ARG A 16 6.43 6.54 -16.53
N PRO A 17 5.24 7.15 -16.52
CA PRO A 17 5.05 8.56 -16.82
C PRO A 17 5.68 9.50 -15.77
N THR A 18 5.99 9.00 -14.59
CA THR A 18 6.42 9.76 -13.41
C THR A 18 7.89 9.53 -13.03
N THR A 19 8.62 8.72 -13.79
CA THR A 19 10.04 8.43 -13.51
C THR A 19 10.89 9.69 -13.59
N GLY A 20 11.68 9.94 -12.54
CA GLY A 20 12.59 11.09 -12.46
C GLY A 20 11.91 12.42 -12.12
N LEU A 21 10.63 12.42 -11.80
CA LEU A 21 9.91 13.63 -11.40
C LEU A 21 9.92 13.81 -9.89
N ASP A 22 9.96 15.07 -9.47
CA ASP A 22 9.75 15.44 -8.07
C ASP A 22 8.30 15.17 -7.62
N PRO A 23 8.03 15.05 -6.30
CA PRO A 23 6.71 14.69 -5.79
C PRO A 23 5.59 15.65 -6.20
N GLN A 24 5.86 16.96 -6.34
CA GLN A 24 4.85 17.95 -6.73
C GLN A 24 4.47 17.77 -8.19
N THR A 25 5.45 17.66 -9.07
CA THR A 25 5.22 17.42 -10.50
C THR A 25 4.49 16.09 -10.74
N ARG A 26 4.81 15.06 -9.95
CA ARG A 26 4.11 13.77 -9.99
C ARG A 26 2.64 13.94 -9.65
N GLN A 27 2.32 14.68 -8.58
CA GLN A 27 0.93 14.95 -8.20
C GLN A 27 0.15 15.70 -9.29
N VAL A 28 0.77 16.66 -9.96
CA VAL A 28 0.13 17.38 -11.08
C VAL A 28 -0.22 16.42 -12.22
N ILE A 29 0.69 15.52 -12.58
CA ILE A 29 0.44 14.52 -13.63
C ILE A 29 -0.70 13.58 -13.22
N TRP A 30 -0.75 13.11 -11.98
CA TRP A 30 -1.84 12.29 -11.49
C TRP A 30 -3.18 12.99 -11.55
N ASN A 31 -3.24 14.27 -11.20
CA ASN A 31 -4.47 15.08 -11.32
C ASN A 31 -4.94 15.21 -12.77
N VAL A 32 -4.01 15.37 -13.72
CA VAL A 32 -4.34 15.42 -15.15
C VAL A 32 -4.86 14.07 -15.65
N ILE A 33 -4.21 12.97 -15.27
CA ILE A 33 -4.65 11.61 -15.62
C ILE A 33 -6.06 11.33 -15.10
N GLU A 34 -6.32 11.67 -13.83
CA GLU A 34 -7.62 11.47 -13.19
C GLU A 34 -8.71 12.33 -13.87
N LYS A 35 -8.39 13.58 -14.23
CA LYS A 35 -9.27 14.45 -14.98
C LYS A 35 -9.65 13.83 -16.34
N LEU A 36 -8.67 13.37 -17.11
CA LEU A 36 -8.90 12.70 -18.40
C LEU A 36 -9.76 11.42 -18.23
N ARG A 37 -9.49 10.63 -17.17
CA ARG A 37 -10.26 9.42 -16.89
C ARG A 37 -11.74 9.73 -16.64
N ILE A 38 -12.03 10.80 -15.88
CA ILE A 38 -13.41 11.16 -15.50
C ILE A 38 -14.11 11.93 -16.63
N GLU A 39 -13.51 12.99 -17.16
CA GLU A 39 -14.13 13.88 -18.12
C GLU A 39 -14.25 13.27 -19.51
N GLU A 40 -13.21 12.55 -19.96
CA GLU A 40 -13.15 11.92 -21.27
C GLU A 40 -13.55 10.44 -21.26
N GLN A 41 -13.91 9.89 -20.09
CA GLN A 41 -14.24 8.47 -19.90
C GLN A 41 -13.17 7.52 -20.45
N MET A 42 -11.91 7.93 -20.35
CA MET A 42 -10.78 7.17 -20.89
C MET A 42 -10.37 6.03 -19.97
N THR A 43 -10.04 4.89 -20.52
CA THR A 43 -9.31 3.84 -19.81
C THR A 43 -7.81 4.17 -19.87
N VAL A 44 -7.19 4.33 -18.70
CA VAL A 44 -5.76 4.65 -18.60
C VAL A 44 -5.01 3.42 -18.08
N PHE A 45 -4.05 2.94 -18.85
CA PHE A 45 -3.15 1.85 -18.47
C PHE A 45 -1.75 2.43 -18.20
N LEU A 46 -1.23 2.17 -17.01
CA LEU A 46 0.07 2.68 -16.56
C LEU A 46 0.95 1.54 -16.07
N THR A 47 2.25 1.63 -16.37
CA THR A 47 3.25 0.79 -15.73
C THR A 47 4.05 1.64 -14.74
N THR A 48 4.26 1.12 -13.55
CA THR A 48 5.01 1.79 -12.49
C THR A 48 5.74 0.79 -11.61
N HIS A 49 6.78 1.25 -10.94
CA HIS A 49 7.44 0.57 -9.83
C HIS A 49 7.26 1.35 -8.51
N TYR A 50 6.46 2.41 -8.53
CA TYR A 50 6.12 3.19 -7.34
C TYR A 50 4.82 2.66 -6.74
N MET A 51 4.91 2.06 -5.57
CA MET A 51 3.76 1.45 -4.91
C MET A 51 2.71 2.46 -4.47
N GLU A 52 3.11 3.71 -4.22
CA GLU A 52 2.21 4.84 -3.96
C GLU A 52 1.25 5.09 -5.14
N GLU A 53 1.74 4.93 -6.37
CA GLU A 53 0.94 5.08 -7.58
C GLU A 53 -0.04 3.91 -7.73
N ALA A 54 0.43 2.70 -7.49
CA ALA A 54 -0.42 1.51 -7.48
C ALA A 54 -1.53 1.60 -6.42
N ALA A 55 -1.26 2.24 -5.27
CA ALA A 55 -2.24 2.43 -4.21
C ALA A 55 -3.43 3.31 -4.63
N ASN A 56 -3.26 4.18 -5.62
CA ASN A 56 -4.28 5.10 -6.13
C ASN A 56 -4.96 4.58 -7.41
N ALA A 57 -4.55 3.44 -7.94
CA ALA A 57 -5.15 2.87 -9.15
C ALA A 57 -6.52 2.23 -8.86
N ALA A 58 -7.41 2.21 -9.85
CA ALA A 58 -8.68 1.51 -9.75
C ALA A 58 -8.49 -0.01 -9.74
N TYR A 59 -7.49 -0.50 -10.45
CA TYR A 59 -7.14 -1.93 -10.54
C TYR A 59 -5.63 -2.08 -10.73
N VAL A 60 -5.04 -3.09 -10.13
CA VAL A 60 -3.61 -3.37 -10.14
C VAL A 60 -3.35 -4.78 -10.63
N VAL A 61 -2.36 -4.93 -11.50
CA VAL A 61 -1.82 -6.22 -11.93
C VAL A 61 -0.34 -6.25 -11.55
N ILE A 62 0.06 -7.19 -10.72
CA ILE A 62 1.45 -7.38 -10.29
C ILE A 62 2.10 -8.46 -11.15
N LEU A 63 3.18 -8.07 -11.82
CA LEU A 63 3.97 -8.96 -12.67
C LEU A 63 5.31 -9.28 -12.00
N ASP A 64 5.67 -10.56 -11.95
CA ASP A 64 7.01 -11.01 -11.62
C ASP A 64 7.47 -12.08 -12.64
N LYS A 65 8.68 -11.90 -13.15
CA LYS A 65 9.31 -12.82 -14.13
C LYS A 65 8.42 -13.13 -15.34
N GLY A 66 7.64 -12.14 -15.81
CA GLY A 66 6.76 -12.28 -16.98
C GLY A 66 5.42 -12.96 -16.70
N SER A 67 5.11 -13.29 -15.45
CA SER A 67 3.84 -13.89 -15.05
C SER A 67 3.05 -12.97 -14.13
N ILE A 68 1.72 -13.01 -14.22
CA ILE A 68 0.84 -12.35 -13.26
C ILE A 68 0.89 -13.15 -11.96
N VAL A 69 1.33 -12.50 -10.87
CA VAL A 69 1.41 -13.11 -9.53
C VAL A 69 0.28 -12.68 -8.62
N ALA A 70 -0.32 -11.52 -8.85
CA ALA A 70 -1.53 -11.06 -8.18
C ALA A 70 -2.23 -9.98 -9.02
N GLU A 71 -3.54 -9.88 -8.88
CA GLU A 71 -4.35 -8.83 -9.49
C GLU A 71 -5.60 -8.55 -8.67
N GLY A 72 -6.12 -7.34 -8.75
CA GLY A 72 -7.30 -6.87 -8.04
C GLY A 72 -7.26 -5.37 -7.74
N THR A 73 -8.26 -4.89 -7.01
CA THR A 73 -8.21 -3.53 -6.45
C THR A 73 -7.14 -3.44 -5.37
N PRO A 74 -6.55 -2.25 -5.12
CA PRO A 74 -5.59 -2.07 -4.03
C PRO A 74 -6.14 -2.52 -2.67
N TYR A 75 -7.44 -2.29 -2.44
CA TYR A 75 -8.11 -2.72 -1.21
C TYR A 75 -8.15 -4.24 -1.06
N GLU A 76 -8.55 -4.97 -2.12
CA GLU A 76 -8.59 -6.43 -2.11
C GLU A 76 -7.20 -7.04 -1.93
N LEU A 77 -6.21 -6.50 -2.65
CA LEU A 77 -4.83 -6.96 -2.56
C LEU A 77 -4.27 -6.78 -1.13
N LYS A 78 -4.46 -5.62 -0.52
CA LYS A 78 -4.04 -5.37 0.86
C LYS A 78 -4.71 -6.35 1.83
N ASN A 79 -6.02 -6.51 1.76
CA ASN A 79 -6.75 -7.42 2.65
C ASN A 79 -6.37 -8.90 2.46
N ARG A 80 -5.91 -9.30 1.28
CA ARG A 80 -5.55 -10.69 0.96
C ARG A 80 -4.13 -11.05 1.37
N TYR A 81 -3.19 -10.10 1.21
CA TYR A 81 -1.76 -10.40 1.30
C TYR A 81 -1.04 -9.74 2.46
N VAL A 82 -1.66 -8.78 3.14
CA VAL A 82 -1.00 -7.98 4.17
C VAL A 82 -1.83 -7.92 5.44
N GLN A 83 -1.15 -8.04 6.58
CA GLN A 83 -1.72 -7.85 7.90
C GLN A 83 -1.69 -6.38 8.30
N ASP A 84 -2.69 -5.94 9.07
CA ASP A 84 -2.68 -4.61 9.69
C ASP A 84 -1.73 -4.60 10.91
N THR A 85 -1.25 -3.43 11.26
CA THR A 85 -0.33 -3.25 12.39
C THR A 85 -0.90 -2.24 13.37
N ILE A 86 -0.92 -2.58 14.65
CA ILE A 86 -1.21 -1.64 15.73
C ILE A 86 0.13 -1.25 16.35
N SER A 87 0.51 0.02 16.27
CA SER A 87 1.61 0.57 17.05
C SER A 87 1.05 1.10 18.36
N VAL A 88 1.59 0.68 19.49
CA VAL A 88 1.14 1.08 20.83
C VAL A 88 2.31 1.63 21.62
N TYR A 89 2.08 2.71 22.34
CA TYR A 89 3.07 3.49 23.06
C TYR A 89 2.79 3.52 24.56
N GLY A 90 3.84 3.77 25.37
CA GLY A 90 3.68 3.92 26.83
C GLY A 90 3.34 2.63 27.59
N VAL A 91 3.46 1.47 26.98
CA VAL A 91 3.16 0.16 27.59
C VAL A 91 4.42 -0.64 27.85
N THR A 92 4.34 -1.60 28.77
CA THR A 92 5.43 -2.52 29.11
C THR A 92 5.36 -3.80 28.27
N GLU A 93 6.52 -4.46 28.12
CA GLU A 93 6.58 -5.73 27.38
C GLU A 93 5.71 -6.83 28.04
N ALA A 94 5.58 -6.83 29.35
CA ALA A 94 4.74 -7.79 30.06
C ALA A 94 3.25 -7.65 29.70
N GLN A 95 2.78 -6.40 29.57
CA GLN A 95 1.42 -6.10 29.12
C GLN A 95 1.18 -6.56 27.68
N ILE A 96 2.14 -6.31 26.78
CA ILE A 96 2.03 -6.78 25.38
C ILE A 96 2.02 -8.29 25.28
N LYS A 97 2.88 -8.98 26.06
CA LYS A 97 2.92 -10.45 26.10
C LYS A 97 1.58 -11.07 26.55
N SER A 98 0.86 -10.41 27.46
CA SER A 98 -0.43 -10.90 27.94
C SER A 98 -1.52 -10.93 26.87
N LEU A 99 -1.37 -10.15 25.76
CA LEU A 99 -2.30 -10.14 24.65
C LEU A 99 -2.20 -11.39 23.74
N HIS A 100 -1.11 -12.17 23.84
CA HIS A 100 -0.84 -13.39 23.06
C HIS A 100 -0.82 -13.17 21.53
N TYR A 101 -0.49 -11.96 21.08
CA TYR A 101 -0.30 -11.61 19.67
C TYR A 101 1.18 -11.59 19.28
N ASN A 102 1.44 -11.75 18.00
CA ASN A 102 2.79 -11.53 17.47
C ASN A 102 3.12 -10.03 17.53
N TYR A 103 4.20 -9.71 18.21
CA TYR A 103 4.62 -8.32 18.36
C TYR A 103 6.11 -8.13 18.06
N LYS A 104 6.46 -6.90 17.71
CA LYS A 104 7.84 -6.46 17.53
C LYS A 104 8.08 -5.22 18.40
N LYS A 105 9.19 -5.19 19.13
CA LYS A 105 9.62 -3.98 19.84
C LYS A 105 10.17 -2.98 18.84
N VAL A 106 9.74 -1.72 18.93
CA VAL A 106 10.23 -0.56 18.18
C VAL A 106 10.78 0.49 19.15
N HIS A 107 11.36 1.58 18.62
CA HIS A 107 12.06 2.57 19.43
C HIS A 107 11.21 3.09 20.59
N ASP A 108 9.96 3.48 20.34
CA ASP A 108 9.10 4.15 21.32
C ASP A 108 7.91 3.31 21.78
N GLY A 109 7.86 2.01 21.42
CA GLY A 109 6.72 1.16 21.77
C GLY A 109 6.79 -0.23 21.20
N TYR A 110 5.61 -0.76 20.85
CA TYR A 110 5.46 -2.11 20.29
C TYR A 110 4.52 -2.08 19.09
N GLN A 111 4.83 -2.89 18.10
CA GLN A 111 3.98 -3.15 16.95
C GLN A 111 3.38 -4.52 17.06
N ILE A 112 2.05 -4.60 17.03
CA ILE A 112 1.27 -5.83 17.09
C ILE A 112 0.69 -6.06 15.69
N LYS A 113 0.88 -7.26 15.13
CA LYS A 113 0.26 -7.64 13.86
C LYS A 113 -1.09 -8.27 14.10
N VAL A 114 -2.08 -7.83 13.33
CA VAL A 114 -3.46 -8.31 13.35
C VAL A 114 -3.92 -8.60 11.92
N ASP A 115 -4.83 -9.53 11.74
CA ASP A 115 -5.24 -9.95 10.39
C ASP A 115 -5.98 -8.86 9.62
N ASN A 116 -6.72 -8.02 10.32
CA ASN A 116 -7.48 -6.92 9.70
C ASN A 116 -7.90 -5.87 10.73
N THR A 117 -8.42 -4.74 10.24
CA THR A 117 -8.89 -3.62 11.07
C THR A 117 -10.02 -4.01 12.04
N SER A 118 -10.86 -4.99 11.69
CA SER A 118 -11.93 -5.45 12.59
C SER A 118 -11.35 -6.16 13.82
N GLU A 119 -10.30 -6.97 13.64
CA GLU A 119 -9.58 -7.58 14.74
C GLU A 119 -8.84 -6.55 15.59
N ALA A 120 -8.19 -5.55 14.93
CA ALA A 120 -7.59 -4.42 15.64
C ALA A 120 -8.60 -3.72 16.54
N THR A 121 -9.80 -3.44 16.03
CA THR A 121 -10.87 -2.79 16.80
C THR A 121 -11.30 -3.62 18.00
N LYS A 122 -11.48 -4.93 17.84
CA LYS A 122 -11.83 -5.83 18.95
C LYS A 122 -10.77 -5.82 20.04
N LEU A 123 -9.51 -5.98 19.65
CA LEU A 123 -8.37 -5.97 20.59
C LEU A 123 -8.29 -4.67 21.38
N ILE A 124 -8.47 -3.53 20.71
CA ILE A 124 -8.45 -2.20 21.34
C ILE A 124 -9.62 -2.03 22.33
N VAL A 125 -10.81 -2.48 21.95
CA VAL A 125 -12.01 -2.37 22.81
C VAL A 125 -11.91 -3.29 24.03
N GLU A 126 -11.38 -4.50 23.87
CA GLU A 126 -11.20 -5.48 24.95
C GLU A 126 -10.12 -5.06 25.97
N HIS A 127 -9.13 -4.25 25.55
CA HIS A 127 -7.98 -3.84 26.37
C HIS A 127 -7.75 -2.34 26.37
N GLN A 128 -8.82 -1.56 26.53
CA GLN A 128 -8.77 -0.07 26.44
C GLN A 128 -7.72 0.57 27.37
N GLU A 129 -7.42 -0.05 28.49
CA GLU A 129 -6.41 0.42 29.43
C GLU A 129 -4.98 0.38 28.86
N LEU A 130 -4.71 -0.49 27.87
CA LEU A 130 -3.41 -0.61 27.22
C LEU A 130 -3.30 0.29 25.98
N PHE A 131 -4.42 0.56 25.32
CA PHE A 131 -4.47 1.32 24.07
C PHE A 131 -4.87 2.78 24.33
N GLN A 132 -4.12 3.49 25.18
CA GLN A 132 -4.34 4.93 25.46
C GLN A 132 -3.67 5.81 24.38
N ASP A 133 -2.51 5.38 23.89
CA ASP A 133 -1.78 6.02 22.79
C ASP A 133 -1.39 4.95 21.77
N TYR A 134 -2.05 4.99 20.63
CA TYR A 134 -1.86 3.98 19.59
C TYR A 134 -2.16 4.50 18.19
N GLU A 135 -1.64 3.82 17.20
CA GLU A 135 -1.90 4.03 15.78
C GLU A 135 -2.23 2.70 15.10
N VAL A 136 -3.28 2.67 14.29
CA VAL A 136 -3.60 1.51 13.43
C VAL A 136 -3.18 1.83 12.00
N VAL A 137 -2.22 1.10 11.49
CA VAL A 137 -1.69 1.27 10.14
C VAL A 137 -2.08 0.07 9.30
N LYS A 138 -2.82 0.34 8.23
CA LYS A 138 -3.13 -0.65 7.21
C LYS A 138 -1.88 -0.91 6.37
N GLY A 139 -1.59 -2.17 6.09
CA GLY A 139 -0.47 -2.52 5.24
C GLY A 139 -0.51 -1.83 3.87
N GLY A 140 0.67 -1.47 3.37
CA GLY A 140 0.88 -0.75 2.11
C GLY A 140 0.87 -1.66 0.88
N MET A 141 0.89 -1.04 -0.32
CA MET A 141 1.11 -1.79 -1.56
C MET A 141 2.54 -2.31 -1.67
N ASP A 142 3.50 -1.69 -0.97
CA ASP A 142 4.87 -2.22 -0.83
C ASP A 142 4.87 -3.59 -0.17
N ASP A 143 4.10 -3.73 0.92
CA ASP A 143 3.98 -4.99 1.65
C ASP A 143 3.28 -6.06 0.80
N VAL A 144 2.26 -5.67 0.01
CA VAL A 144 1.61 -6.57 -0.96
C VAL A 144 2.63 -7.07 -1.97
N PHE A 145 3.40 -6.16 -2.58
CA PHE A 145 4.40 -6.53 -3.58
C PHE A 145 5.45 -7.50 -3.01
N LEU A 146 5.92 -7.26 -1.80
CA LEU A 146 6.85 -8.14 -1.10
C LEU A 146 6.25 -9.52 -0.82
N ALA A 147 5.01 -9.54 -0.33
CA ALA A 147 4.32 -10.79 0.00
C ALA A 147 4.14 -11.69 -1.23
N VAL A 148 3.76 -11.12 -2.40
CA VAL A 148 3.48 -11.90 -3.60
C VAL A 148 4.70 -12.25 -4.44
N THR A 149 5.78 -11.45 -4.37
CA THR A 149 7.01 -11.71 -5.13
C THR A 149 8.08 -12.45 -4.32
N GLY A 150 7.92 -12.54 -2.98
CA GLY A 150 8.91 -13.12 -2.09
C GLY A 150 10.24 -12.33 -2.01
N LYS A 151 10.25 -11.08 -2.51
CA LYS A 151 11.44 -10.22 -2.48
C LYS A 151 11.40 -9.36 -1.24
N THR A 152 12.50 -9.25 -0.51
CA THR A 152 12.66 -8.23 0.52
C THR A 152 13.04 -6.91 -0.14
N LEU A 153 12.43 -5.78 0.29
CA LEU A 153 12.85 -4.41 -0.08
C LEU A 153 14.21 -4.08 0.61
N GLY A 154 15.20 -4.83 0.23
CA GLY A 154 16.55 -4.68 0.71
C GLY A 154 17.49 -5.09 -0.40
N GLY A 155 17.68 -4.21 -1.36
CA GLY A 155 18.82 -4.27 -2.25
C GLY A 155 20.11 -4.13 -1.44
N GLY A 156 20.50 -5.17 -0.73
CA GLY A 156 21.87 -5.35 -0.29
C GLY A 156 22.70 -5.64 -1.54
N ARG A 157 23.62 -4.74 -1.87
CA ARG A 157 24.72 -4.99 -2.77
C ARG A 157 25.49 -6.19 -2.23
N GLU A 158 25.66 -7.22 -3.01
CA GLU A 158 26.92 -7.98 -3.10
C GLU A 158 27.65 -7.55 -4.34
#